data_30f142810e34786d6bfe780b462e3e92
#
_entry.id   30f142810e34786d6bfe780b462e3e92
#
_cell.length_a   1.000
_cell.length_b   1.000
_cell.length_c   1.000
_cell.angle_alpha   90.00
_cell.angle_beta   90.00
_cell.angle_gamma   90.00
#
_symmetry.space_group_name_H-M   'P 1'
#
loop_
_entity.id
_entity.type
_entity.pdbx_description
1 polymer ?
#
loop_
_entity_poly.entity_id
_entity_poly.type
_entity_poly.pdbx_seq_one_letter_code
_entity_poly.pdbx_strand_id
1 'polypeptide(L)'
;MSKQEFMTDSMGRQVPVKMVKDIDRLRYQTVRRIAEEAVKMKSVLGDFKSRIRDDILSFVEKSAGEYGVKWGGKKGNVSLTSYDGQFKLIIAMNDNITFDERLQIARELIGKCLDKWSKGARAEIRLLVNDAFQVDKTGKISTARVLGLRRLDIQDADWQKAMTAITESLQVTGTKQYLRIYERDVNGEYQMIPLDVAAL
;
A
#
# COMPACT_ATOMS: atom_id res chain seq x y z
N MET A 1 46.28 20.30 26.38
CA MET A 1 45.49 20.99 25.34
C MET A 1 44.14 20.29 25.28
N SER A 2 43.08 20.93 25.77
CA SER A 2 41.73 20.34 25.71
C SER A 2 41.27 20.25 24.23
N LYS A 3 40.93 19.04 23.74
CA LYS A 3 40.33 18.88 22.42
C LYS A 3 39.06 19.73 22.32
N GLN A 4 39.05 20.70 21.42
CA GLN A 4 37.89 21.52 21.15
C GLN A 4 36.84 20.62 20.50
N GLU A 5 35.71 20.42 21.18
CA GLU A 5 34.62 19.62 20.65
C GLU A 5 33.75 20.47 19.66
N PHE A 6 33.33 19.87 18.55
CA PHE A 6 32.52 20.50 17.51
C PHE A 6 31.19 19.78 17.35
N MET A 7 30.16 20.52 17.00
CA MET A 7 28.88 20.02 16.53
C MET A 7 28.69 20.41 15.07
N THR A 8 28.06 19.52 14.30
CA THR A 8 27.72 19.81 12.90
C THR A 8 26.31 20.43 12.83
N ASP A 9 26.18 21.58 12.20
CA ASP A 9 24.89 22.24 11.98
C ASP A 9 24.13 21.64 10.77
N SER A 10 22.90 22.11 10.54
CA SER A 10 22.04 21.63 9.45
C SER A 10 22.59 21.91 8.03
N MET A 11 23.60 22.80 7.93
CA MET A 11 24.29 23.12 6.67
C MET A 11 25.63 22.36 6.52
N GLY A 12 25.94 21.43 7.44
CA GLY A 12 27.18 20.65 7.42
C GLY A 12 28.40 21.37 8.00
N ARG A 13 28.26 22.56 8.62
CA ARG A 13 29.39 23.33 9.17
C ARG A 13 29.75 22.84 10.56
N GLN A 14 31.05 22.80 10.84
CA GLN A 14 31.58 22.47 12.17
C GLN A 14 31.54 23.71 13.08
N VAL A 15 30.72 23.69 14.11
CA VAL A 15 30.56 24.77 15.08
C VAL A 15 31.14 24.32 16.42
N PRO A 16 32.05 25.09 17.04
CA PRO A 16 32.55 24.76 18.37
C PRO A 16 31.41 24.64 19.38
N VAL A 17 31.37 23.58 20.18
CA VAL A 17 30.28 23.33 21.15
C VAL A 17 30.03 24.52 22.06
N LYS A 18 31.08 25.27 22.43
CA LYS A 18 30.97 26.48 23.25
C LYS A 18 30.18 27.62 22.62
N MET A 19 30.04 27.61 21.28
CA MET A 19 29.28 28.61 20.53
C MET A 19 27.83 28.19 20.29
N VAL A 20 27.47 26.93 20.59
CA VAL A 20 26.11 26.40 20.46
C VAL A 20 25.36 26.71 21.77
N LYS A 21 24.20 27.35 21.65
CA LYS A 21 23.35 27.67 22.81
C LYS A 21 22.93 26.40 23.55
N ASP A 22 22.84 26.49 24.89
CA ASP A 22 22.47 25.35 25.72
C ASP A 22 21.13 24.70 25.31
N ILE A 23 20.13 25.53 24.98
CA ILE A 23 18.84 25.04 24.54
C ILE A 23 18.93 24.25 23.20
N ASP A 24 19.84 24.63 22.29
CA ASP A 24 20.03 23.95 21.02
C ASP A 24 20.79 22.62 21.23
N ARG A 25 21.72 22.57 22.18
CA ARG A 25 22.36 21.32 22.59
C ARG A 25 21.35 20.36 23.23
N LEU A 26 20.52 20.86 24.14
CA LEU A 26 19.48 20.06 24.79
C LEU A 26 18.48 19.51 23.74
N ARG A 27 18.05 20.36 22.81
CA ARG A 27 17.18 19.95 21.69
C ARG A 27 17.82 18.85 20.85
N TYR A 28 19.08 19.03 20.47
CA TYR A 28 19.86 18.05 19.71
C TYR A 28 19.93 16.70 20.44
N GLN A 29 20.29 16.71 21.73
CA GLN A 29 20.37 15.47 22.53
C GLN A 29 19.02 14.78 22.65
N THR A 30 17.95 15.54 22.91
CA THR A 30 16.59 15.00 23.07
C THR A 30 16.09 14.37 21.74
N VAL A 31 16.19 15.11 20.64
CA VAL A 31 15.75 14.61 19.33
C VAL A 31 16.55 13.38 18.91
N ARG A 32 17.88 13.43 19.13
CA ARG A 32 18.76 12.31 18.74
C ARG A 32 18.45 11.05 19.53
N ARG A 33 18.28 11.14 20.85
CA ARG A 33 17.94 10.00 21.71
C ARG A 33 16.62 9.36 21.26
N ILE A 34 15.58 10.17 21.05
CA ILE A 34 14.27 9.68 20.59
C ILE A 34 14.39 9.03 19.20
N ALA A 35 15.13 9.65 18.28
CA ALA A 35 15.33 9.10 16.94
C ALA A 35 16.09 7.76 16.95
N GLU A 36 17.13 7.64 17.80
CA GLU A 36 17.90 6.40 17.95
C GLU A 36 17.05 5.27 18.55
N GLU A 37 16.17 5.57 19.51
CA GLU A 37 15.19 4.61 20.05
C GLU A 37 14.20 4.18 18.96
N ALA A 38 13.67 5.14 18.18
CA ALA A 38 12.75 4.83 17.07
C ALA A 38 13.40 3.95 15.99
N VAL A 39 14.67 4.18 15.66
CA VAL A 39 15.45 3.33 14.72
C VAL A 39 15.59 1.91 15.24
N LYS A 40 15.86 1.73 16.55
CA LYS A 40 15.92 0.40 17.17
C LYS A 40 14.56 -0.32 17.08
N MET A 41 13.47 0.37 17.42
CA MET A 41 12.12 -0.21 17.33
C MET A 41 11.76 -0.58 15.90
N LYS A 42 12.11 0.25 14.91
CA LYS A 42 11.92 -0.06 13.48
C LYS A 42 12.64 -1.36 13.10
N SER A 43 13.87 -1.58 13.58
CA SER A 43 14.60 -2.83 13.31
C SER A 43 13.87 -4.03 13.91
N VAL A 44 13.48 -3.95 15.20
CA VAL A 44 12.75 -5.01 15.90
C VAL A 44 11.46 -5.39 15.16
N LEU A 45 10.68 -4.39 14.72
CA LEU A 45 9.46 -4.63 13.94
C LEU A 45 9.76 -5.26 12.58
N GLY A 46 10.87 -4.88 11.94
CA GLY A 46 11.31 -5.49 10.68
C GLY A 46 11.64 -6.97 10.82
N ASP A 47 12.43 -7.31 11.85
CA ASP A 47 12.80 -8.69 12.16
C ASP A 47 11.58 -9.53 12.55
N PHE A 48 10.68 -8.96 13.36
CA PHE A 48 9.42 -9.57 13.73
C PHE A 48 8.57 -9.91 12.49
N LYS A 49 8.40 -8.95 11.58
CA LYS A 49 7.65 -9.14 10.33
C LYS A 49 8.27 -10.23 9.46
N SER A 50 9.60 -10.30 9.38
CA SER A 50 10.30 -11.34 8.60
C SER A 50 10.09 -12.73 9.21
N ARG A 51 10.28 -12.89 10.51
CA ARG A 51 10.07 -14.17 11.22
C ARG A 51 8.65 -14.70 11.06
N ILE A 52 7.64 -13.85 11.31
CA ILE A 52 6.23 -14.27 11.18
C ILE A 52 5.92 -14.75 9.76
N ARG A 53 6.46 -14.08 8.75
CA ARG A 53 6.27 -14.53 7.37
C ARG A 53 6.82 -15.93 7.16
N ASP A 54 8.03 -16.18 7.63
CA ASP A 54 8.72 -17.46 7.44
C ASP A 54 8.02 -18.57 8.23
N ASP A 55 7.56 -18.29 9.46
CA ASP A 55 6.78 -19.20 10.29
C ASP A 55 5.46 -19.59 9.63
N ILE A 56 4.72 -18.62 9.08
CA ILE A 56 3.45 -18.87 8.41
C ILE A 56 3.66 -19.68 7.13
N LEU A 57 4.68 -19.38 6.33
CA LEU A 57 4.99 -20.15 5.13
C LEU A 57 5.35 -21.60 5.48
N SER A 58 6.19 -21.81 6.51
CA SER A 58 6.55 -23.14 7.01
C SER A 58 5.34 -23.91 7.49
N PHE A 59 4.41 -23.25 8.20
CA PHE A 59 3.17 -23.88 8.64
C PHE A 59 2.30 -24.31 7.45
N VAL A 60 2.12 -23.42 6.46
CA VAL A 60 1.29 -23.71 5.28
C VAL A 60 1.89 -24.85 4.46
N GLU A 61 3.22 -24.91 4.31
CA GLU A 61 3.90 -26.03 3.64
C GLU A 61 3.66 -27.35 4.36
N LYS A 62 3.76 -27.38 5.69
CA LYS A 62 3.49 -28.57 6.50
C LYS A 62 2.03 -29.01 6.34
N SER A 63 1.09 -28.06 6.45
CA SER A 63 -0.34 -28.35 6.30
C SER A 63 -0.67 -28.89 4.90
N ALA A 64 -0.08 -28.34 3.85
CA ALA A 64 -0.25 -28.86 2.49
C ALA A 64 0.33 -30.27 2.33
N GLY A 65 1.45 -30.54 3.00
CA GLY A 65 2.10 -31.85 3.00
C GLY A 65 1.23 -32.95 3.59
N GLU A 66 0.42 -32.66 4.60
CA GLU A 66 -0.53 -33.63 5.19
C GLU A 66 -1.59 -34.09 4.16
N TYR A 67 -1.89 -33.27 3.16
CA TYR A 67 -2.81 -33.59 2.06
C TYR A 67 -2.09 -34.07 0.80
N GLY A 68 -0.77 -34.30 0.84
CA GLY A 68 0.03 -34.70 -0.32
C GLY A 68 0.15 -33.63 -1.42
N VAL A 69 -0.10 -32.38 -1.10
CA VAL A 69 -0.07 -31.24 -2.04
C VAL A 69 1.21 -30.43 -1.82
N LYS A 70 1.92 -30.10 -2.91
CA LYS A 70 3.00 -29.12 -2.84
C LYS A 70 2.39 -27.72 -2.88
N TRP A 71 2.64 -26.92 -1.84
CA TRP A 71 2.28 -25.51 -1.85
C TRP A 71 3.14 -24.75 -2.88
N GLY A 72 2.56 -24.44 -4.03
CA GLY A 72 3.31 -23.94 -5.20
C GLY A 72 3.40 -22.41 -5.33
N GLY A 73 3.01 -21.62 -4.34
CA GLY A 73 2.91 -20.18 -4.53
C GLY A 73 3.49 -19.34 -3.40
N LYS A 74 4.42 -18.44 -3.75
CA LYS A 74 4.82 -17.33 -2.86
C LYS A 74 3.77 -16.21 -2.79
N LYS A 75 2.72 -16.25 -3.61
CA LYS A 75 1.63 -15.26 -3.69
C LYS A 75 0.32 -15.93 -3.25
N GLY A 76 -0.25 -15.42 -2.18
CA GLY A 76 -1.56 -15.85 -1.72
C GLY A 76 -1.95 -15.14 -0.42
N ASN A 77 -3.24 -14.97 -0.22
CA ASN A 77 -3.77 -14.52 1.06
C ASN A 77 -3.85 -15.74 1.97
N VAL A 78 -3.32 -15.63 3.18
CA VAL A 78 -3.36 -16.68 4.21
C VAL A 78 -4.05 -16.10 5.44
N SER A 79 -5.02 -16.84 5.98
CA SER A 79 -5.65 -16.53 7.26
C SER A 79 -5.50 -17.76 8.16
N LEU A 80 -4.90 -17.56 9.32
CA LEU A 80 -4.72 -18.58 10.34
C LEU A 80 -5.42 -18.12 11.61
N THR A 81 -6.15 -19.02 12.24
CA THR A 81 -6.78 -18.77 13.55
C THR A 81 -6.23 -19.78 14.54
N SER A 82 -5.92 -19.34 15.76
CA SER A 82 -5.51 -20.24 16.85
C SER A 82 -6.64 -21.22 17.18
N TYR A 83 -6.30 -22.41 17.71
CA TYR A 83 -7.27 -23.46 18.00
C TYR A 83 -8.37 -23.02 18.97
N ASP A 84 -8.02 -22.17 19.93
CA ASP A 84 -8.95 -21.56 20.89
C ASP A 84 -9.76 -20.38 20.32
N GLY A 85 -9.48 -19.97 19.07
CA GLY A 85 -10.11 -18.83 18.43
C GLY A 85 -9.71 -17.46 18.99
N GLN A 86 -8.72 -17.40 19.92
CA GLN A 86 -8.32 -16.15 20.57
C GLN A 86 -7.57 -15.20 19.63
N PHE A 87 -6.71 -15.75 18.75
CA PHE A 87 -5.88 -14.96 17.85
C PHE A 87 -6.11 -15.32 16.38
N LYS A 88 -6.02 -14.30 15.53
CA LYS A 88 -6.12 -14.46 14.08
C LYS A 88 -5.01 -13.70 13.38
N LEU A 89 -4.32 -14.37 12.46
CA LEU A 89 -3.28 -13.82 11.61
C LEU A 89 -3.77 -13.75 10.18
N ILE A 90 -3.54 -12.62 9.51
CA ILE A 90 -3.85 -12.47 8.08
C ILE A 90 -2.61 -11.95 7.36
N ILE A 91 -2.13 -12.72 6.38
CA ILE A 91 -1.23 -12.22 5.34
C ILE A 91 -2.07 -11.91 4.12
N ALA A 92 -2.03 -10.66 3.66
CA ALA A 92 -2.67 -10.25 2.43
C ALA A 92 -1.62 -9.70 1.46
N MET A 93 -1.68 -10.15 0.22
CA MET A 93 -0.84 -9.67 -0.88
C MET A 93 -1.69 -8.72 -1.73
N ASN A 94 -1.30 -7.45 -1.80
CA ASN A 94 -1.96 -6.45 -2.64
C ASN A 94 -1.02 -6.03 -3.75
N ASP A 95 -1.41 -6.28 -4.98
CA ASP A 95 -0.69 -5.80 -6.15
C ASP A 95 -0.96 -4.30 -6.34
N ASN A 96 0.11 -3.53 -6.48
CA ASN A 96 0.03 -2.15 -6.91
C ASN A 96 -0.19 -2.14 -8.43
N ILE A 97 -1.40 -1.86 -8.83
CA ILE A 97 -1.79 -1.81 -10.22
C ILE A 97 -1.73 -0.36 -10.70
N THR A 98 -1.11 -0.14 -11.84
CA THR A 98 -1.09 1.13 -12.57
C THR A 98 -1.49 0.88 -14.01
N PHE A 99 -1.60 1.95 -14.78
CA PHE A 99 -1.87 1.88 -16.21
C PHE A 99 -0.68 2.41 -16.99
N ASP A 100 -0.44 1.89 -18.18
CA ASP A 100 0.49 2.45 -19.14
C ASP A 100 -0.20 3.46 -20.10
N GLU A 101 0.51 3.86 -21.16
CA GLU A 101 0.05 4.86 -22.15
C GLU A 101 -1.25 4.46 -22.86
N ARG A 102 -1.56 3.17 -22.95
CA ARG A 102 -2.80 2.67 -23.58
C ARG A 102 -4.06 3.16 -22.88
N LEU A 103 -3.96 3.54 -21.60
CA LEU A 103 -5.07 4.20 -20.91
C LEU A 103 -5.47 5.51 -21.58
N GLN A 104 -4.50 6.30 -22.10
CA GLN A 104 -4.81 7.54 -22.80
C GLN A 104 -5.52 7.25 -24.13
N ILE A 105 -5.09 6.20 -24.84
CA ILE A 105 -5.77 5.74 -26.07
C ILE A 105 -7.21 5.34 -25.76
N ALA A 106 -7.42 4.60 -24.68
CA ALA A 106 -8.77 4.23 -24.24
C ALA A 106 -9.64 5.47 -23.95
N ARG A 107 -9.07 6.47 -23.27
CA ARG A 107 -9.77 7.73 -22.97
C ARG A 107 -10.20 8.47 -24.23
N GLU A 108 -9.35 8.52 -25.26
CA GLU A 108 -9.69 9.14 -26.54
C GLU A 108 -10.79 8.40 -27.28
N LEU A 109 -10.74 7.05 -27.30
CA LEU A 109 -11.79 6.22 -27.89
C LEU A 109 -13.13 6.44 -27.21
N ILE A 110 -13.14 6.49 -25.88
CA ILE A 110 -14.36 6.79 -25.08
C ILE A 110 -14.87 8.19 -25.41
N GLY A 111 -13.97 9.20 -25.52
CA GLY A 111 -14.34 10.55 -25.92
C GLY A 111 -15.08 10.58 -27.26
N LYS A 112 -14.55 9.87 -28.27
CA LYS A 112 -15.22 9.72 -29.59
C LYS A 112 -16.61 9.08 -29.48
N CYS A 113 -16.76 8.04 -28.63
CA CYS A 113 -18.06 7.44 -28.37
C CYS A 113 -19.04 8.47 -27.76
N LEU A 114 -18.59 9.20 -26.73
CA LEU A 114 -19.43 10.21 -26.06
C LEU A 114 -19.86 11.32 -27.00
N ASP A 115 -19.00 11.77 -27.89
CA ASP A 115 -19.31 12.82 -28.87
C ASP A 115 -20.29 12.31 -29.92
N LYS A 116 -20.13 11.09 -30.38
CA LYS A 116 -21.05 10.41 -31.31
C LYS A 116 -22.46 10.23 -30.71
N TRP A 117 -22.53 10.04 -29.36
CA TRP A 117 -23.80 9.83 -28.66
C TRP A 117 -24.46 11.14 -28.15
N SER A 118 -23.84 12.30 -28.40
CA SER A 118 -24.15 13.57 -27.73
C SER A 118 -25.53 14.16 -28.01
N LYS A 119 -26.36 13.53 -28.86
CA LYS A 119 -27.72 14.02 -29.19
C LYS A 119 -28.78 13.37 -28.31
N GLY A 120 -28.59 13.32 -26.99
CA GLY A 120 -29.76 13.30 -26.11
C GLY A 120 -29.89 12.27 -25.01
N ALA A 121 -29.07 11.24 -24.86
CA ALA A 121 -29.49 10.19 -23.93
C ALA A 121 -28.46 9.70 -22.88
N ARG A 122 -27.26 10.33 -22.74
CA ARG A 122 -26.23 9.72 -21.89
C ARG A 122 -25.35 10.70 -21.12
N ALA A 123 -25.95 11.76 -20.58
CA ALA A 123 -25.26 12.69 -19.66
C ALA A 123 -24.66 11.95 -18.46
N GLU A 124 -25.36 10.90 -17.98
CA GLU A 124 -24.93 10.05 -16.87
C GLU A 124 -23.65 9.28 -17.19
N ILE A 125 -23.52 8.75 -18.42
CA ILE A 125 -22.31 8.04 -18.86
C ILE A 125 -21.14 9.00 -18.94
N ARG A 126 -21.35 10.22 -19.44
CA ARG A 126 -20.30 11.27 -19.48
C ARG A 126 -19.80 11.60 -18.07
N LEU A 127 -20.70 11.71 -17.09
CA LEU A 127 -20.33 11.95 -15.70
C LEU A 127 -19.51 10.77 -15.13
N LEU A 128 -19.93 9.52 -15.36
CA LEU A 128 -19.21 8.33 -14.91
C LEU A 128 -17.82 8.24 -15.54
N VAL A 129 -17.69 8.54 -16.83
CA VAL A 129 -16.39 8.56 -17.52
C VAL A 129 -15.49 9.66 -16.94
N ASN A 130 -15.99 10.86 -16.78
CA ASN A 130 -15.23 11.97 -16.22
C ASN A 130 -14.74 11.64 -14.79
N ASP A 131 -15.60 11.07 -13.95
CA ASP A 131 -15.22 10.62 -12.61
C ASP A 131 -14.15 9.51 -12.66
N ALA A 132 -14.29 8.55 -13.58
CA ALA A 132 -13.34 7.43 -13.69
C ALA A 132 -11.91 7.90 -14.05
N PHE A 133 -11.79 8.94 -14.88
CA PHE A 133 -10.51 9.51 -15.29
C PHE A 133 -10.04 10.70 -14.45
N GLN A 134 -10.78 11.04 -13.40
CA GLN A 134 -10.36 12.08 -12.47
C GLN A 134 -9.12 11.65 -11.68
N VAL A 135 -8.12 12.52 -11.66
CA VAL A 135 -6.91 12.31 -10.85
C VAL A 135 -7.15 12.75 -9.42
N ASP A 136 -6.53 12.06 -8.49
CA ASP A 136 -6.51 12.44 -7.07
C ASP A 136 -5.51 13.59 -6.81
N LYS A 137 -5.40 14.02 -5.55
CA LYS A 137 -4.47 15.07 -5.11
C LYS A 137 -2.99 14.74 -5.40
N THR A 138 -2.67 13.48 -5.66
CA THR A 138 -1.32 13.00 -5.99
C THR A 138 -1.09 12.83 -7.50
N GLY A 139 -2.07 13.20 -8.34
CA GLY A 139 -2.02 13.05 -9.80
C GLY A 139 -2.29 11.62 -10.28
N LYS A 140 -2.80 10.72 -9.42
CA LYS A 140 -3.07 9.32 -9.78
C LYS A 140 -4.54 9.11 -10.15
N ILE A 141 -4.75 8.28 -11.17
CA ILE A 141 -6.08 7.81 -11.59
C ILE A 141 -6.46 6.58 -10.74
N SER A 142 -7.72 6.52 -10.32
CA SER A 142 -8.24 5.37 -9.56
C SER A 142 -8.47 4.16 -10.46
N THR A 143 -7.65 3.12 -10.28
CA THR A 143 -7.77 1.86 -11.00
C THR A 143 -9.18 1.26 -10.87
N ALA A 144 -9.77 1.32 -9.67
CA ALA A 144 -11.11 0.78 -9.42
C ALA A 144 -12.19 1.51 -10.22
N ARG A 145 -12.12 2.86 -10.33
CA ARG A 145 -13.08 3.66 -11.10
C ARG A 145 -12.98 3.39 -12.59
N VAL A 146 -11.76 3.36 -13.13
CA VAL A 146 -11.54 3.05 -14.55
C VAL A 146 -12.04 1.65 -14.90
N LEU A 147 -11.69 0.65 -14.09
CA LEU A 147 -12.17 -0.72 -14.29
C LEU A 147 -13.69 -0.84 -14.11
N GLY A 148 -14.33 0.05 -13.36
CA GLY A 148 -15.77 0.15 -13.21
C GLY A 148 -16.49 0.41 -14.53
N LEU A 149 -15.87 1.14 -15.46
CA LEU A 149 -16.44 1.41 -16.79
C LEU A 149 -16.71 0.12 -17.60
N ARG A 150 -15.94 -0.94 -17.38
CA ARG A 150 -16.12 -2.25 -18.03
C ARG A 150 -17.42 -2.96 -17.65
N ARG A 151 -18.06 -2.54 -16.55
CA ARG A 151 -19.35 -3.10 -16.12
C ARG A 151 -20.54 -2.52 -16.90
N LEU A 152 -20.29 -1.45 -17.67
CA LEU A 152 -21.32 -0.85 -18.49
C LEU A 152 -21.49 -1.70 -19.76
N ASP A 153 -22.67 -2.29 -19.94
CA ASP A 153 -23.00 -3.09 -21.12
C ASP A 153 -23.33 -2.18 -22.32
N ILE A 154 -22.28 -1.70 -22.98
CA ILE A 154 -22.36 -0.80 -24.13
C ILE A 154 -21.84 -1.53 -25.36
N GLN A 155 -22.72 -1.75 -26.37
CA GLN A 155 -22.40 -2.54 -27.55
C GLN A 155 -21.80 -1.73 -28.72
N ASP A 156 -21.25 -0.55 -28.44
CA ASP A 156 -20.50 0.26 -29.42
C ASP A 156 -19.11 -0.31 -29.66
N ALA A 157 -18.70 -0.48 -30.93
CA ALA A 157 -17.42 -1.09 -31.29
C ALA A 157 -16.20 -0.29 -30.77
N ASP A 158 -16.27 1.05 -30.77
CA ASP A 158 -15.19 1.88 -30.26
C ASP A 158 -15.13 1.82 -28.73
N TRP A 159 -16.29 1.71 -28.06
CA TRP A 159 -16.36 1.45 -26.62
C TRP A 159 -15.70 0.12 -26.26
N GLN A 160 -16.00 -0.96 -26.98
CA GLN A 160 -15.42 -2.28 -26.72
C GLN A 160 -13.90 -2.28 -26.94
N LYS A 161 -13.41 -1.58 -27.98
CA LYS A 161 -11.96 -1.36 -28.18
C LYS A 161 -11.32 -0.59 -27.02
N ALA A 162 -12.00 0.44 -26.50
CA ALA A 162 -11.53 1.17 -25.34
C ALA A 162 -11.45 0.29 -24.10
N MET A 163 -12.46 -0.56 -23.85
CA MET A 163 -12.46 -1.50 -22.72
C MET A 163 -11.33 -2.53 -22.82
N THR A 164 -11.02 -2.98 -24.05
CA THR A 164 -9.87 -3.84 -24.32
C THR A 164 -8.57 -3.11 -24.01
N ALA A 165 -8.39 -1.87 -24.50
CA ALA A 165 -7.22 -1.07 -24.23
C ALA A 165 -7.02 -0.78 -22.72
N ILE A 166 -8.09 -0.53 -21.96
CA ILE A 166 -8.02 -0.41 -20.49
C ILE A 166 -7.49 -1.70 -19.87
N THR A 167 -7.98 -2.86 -20.32
CA THR A 167 -7.56 -4.16 -19.78
C THR A 167 -6.08 -4.42 -20.06
N GLU A 168 -5.64 -4.15 -21.28
CA GLU A 168 -4.25 -4.36 -21.72
C GLU A 168 -3.27 -3.34 -21.13
N SER A 169 -3.76 -2.18 -20.71
CA SER A 169 -2.93 -1.14 -20.07
C SER A 169 -2.59 -1.43 -18.61
N LEU A 170 -3.18 -2.46 -18.00
CA LEU A 170 -2.95 -2.82 -16.62
C LEU A 170 -1.54 -3.36 -16.41
N GLN A 171 -0.79 -2.73 -15.51
CA GLN A 171 0.54 -3.17 -15.11
C GLN A 171 0.65 -3.34 -13.59
N VAL A 172 1.21 -4.46 -13.17
CA VAL A 172 1.57 -4.69 -11.77
C VAL A 172 2.97 -4.12 -11.53
N THR A 173 3.05 -2.97 -10.88
CA THR A 173 4.32 -2.30 -10.57
C THR A 173 4.99 -2.79 -9.29
N GLY A 174 4.31 -3.62 -8.54
CA GLY A 174 4.83 -4.25 -7.33
C GLY A 174 3.73 -4.89 -6.51
N THR A 175 4.14 -5.76 -5.60
CA THR A 175 3.21 -6.42 -4.65
C THR A 175 3.60 -6.00 -3.25
N LYS A 176 2.65 -5.49 -2.46
CA LYS A 176 2.83 -5.21 -1.03
C LYS A 176 2.21 -6.31 -0.20
N GLN A 177 2.99 -6.79 0.74
CA GLN A 177 2.53 -7.74 1.74
C GLN A 177 2.11 -7.01 3.01
N TYR A 178 0.89 -7.27 3.45
CA TYR A 178 0.33 -6.77 4.70
C TYR A 178 0.18 -7.91 5.68
N LEU A 179 0.72 -7.72 6.87
CA LEU A 179 0.52 -8.59 8.02
C LEU A 179 -0.46 -7.89 8.97
N ARG A 180 -1.53 -8.59 9.34
CA ARG A 180 -2.49 -8.13 10.35
C ARG A 180 -2.65 -9.21 11.40
N ILE A 181 -2.61 -8.80 12.65
CA ILE A 181 -2.76 -9.67 13.82
C ILE A 181 -3.97 -9.16 14.59
N TYR A 182 -4.83 -10.07 14.99
CA TYR A 182 -6.05 -9.76 15.72
C TYR A 182 -6.12 -10.58 17.00
N GLU A 183 -6.67 -9.98 18.01
CA GLU A 183 -7.06 -10.62 19.25
C GLU A 183 -8.58 -10.55 19.39
N ARG A 184 -9.18 -11.60 19.91
CA ARG A 184 -10.62 -11.67 20.15
C ARG A 184 -10.95 -11.00 21.48
N ASP A 185 -11.86 -10.04 21.46
CA ASP A 185 -12.30 -9.35 22.67
C ASP A 185 -13.39 -10.14 23.44
N VAL A 186 -13.81 -9.60 24.57
CA VAL A 186 -14.83 -10.22 25.45
C VAL A 186 -16.20 -10.37 24.79
N ASN A 187 -16.48 -9.62 23.73
CA ASN A 187 -17.71 -9.70 22.95
C ASN A 187 -17.63 -10.70 21.80
N GLY A 188 -16.46 -11.33 21.61
CA GLY A 188 -16.20 -12.25 20.53
C GLY A 188 -15.75 -11.63 19.22
N GLU A 189 -15.54 -10.31 19.18
CA GLU A 189 -15.11 -9.57 17.99
C GLU A 189 -13.59 -9.51 17.89
N TYR A 190 -13.06 -9.60 16.65
CA TYR A 190 -11.62 -9.52 16.40
C TYR A 190 -11.16 -8.07 16.30
N GLN A 191 -10.39 -7.64 17.30
CA GLN A 191 -9.73 -6.33 17.34
C GLN A 191 -8.31 -6.43 16.80
N MET A 192 -7.92 -5.53 15.90
CA MET A 192 -6.56 -5.53 15.34
C MET A 192 -5.56 -5.09 16.40
N ILE A 193 -4.49 -5.86 16.59
CA ILE A 193 -3.34 -5.46 17.39
C ILE A 193 -2.52 -4.48 16.56
N PRO A 194 -2.51 -3.17 16.89
CA PRO A 194 -1.81 -2.17 16.11
C PRO A 194 -0.30 -2.29 16.33
N LEU A 195 0.46 -2.24 15.24
CA LEU A 195 1.92 -2.15 15.26
C LEU A 195 2.42 -0.78 14.78
N ASP A 196 1.49 0.16 14.64
CA ASP A 196 1.74 1.55 14.29
C ASP A 196 1.62 2.42 15.55
N VAL A 197 2.65 3.22 15.82
CA VAL A 197 2.70 4.13 17.00
C VAL A 197 1.54 5.11 17.00
N ALA A 198 1.03 5.51 15.82
CA ALA A 198 -0.11 6.43 15.71
C ALA A 198 -1.46 5.78 16.14
N ALA A 199 -1.49 4.45 16.26
CA ALA A 199 -2.70 3.69 16.62
C ALA A 199 -2.60 3.10 18.05
N LEU A 200 -1.51 3.37 18.78
CA LEU A 200 -1.30 3.02 20.18
C LEU A 200 -1.81 4.16 21.07
#